data_8b359a4baf07b5f98853f9e78faa50f5
#
_entry.id   8b359a4baf07b5f98853f9e78faa50f5
#
_cell.length_a   1.000
_cell.length_b   1.000
_cell.length_c   1.000
_cell.angle_alpha   90.00
_cell.angle_beta   90.00
_cell.angle_gamma   90.00
#
_symmetry.space_group_name_H-M   'P 1'
#
loop_
_entity.id
_entity.type
_entity.pdbx_description
1 polymer ?
#
loop_
_entity_poly.entity_id
_entity_poly.type
_entity_poly.pdbx_seq_one_letter_code
_entity_poly.pdbx_strand_id
1 'polypeptide(L)'
;LNAADEQAGGAGRSRARAGAAVERGKAAHPRAAGGKPPCSEPAPAKTRGPSPEKTARTREAIVKAAAEEFFEHGFSRATMAGVARRAGLAKGTAYLYFPTKEALFAGVVRHIVSDVLAAAEEREIEPGERIGDYFRRTLAPVMTNAVFAQRAAVARLVISEGAEFPFLAEIYRTGVFEPLMDHIRSHAERARARGELACDALVRLPQLLVGPIWVGIVYNGILNPAEPLDIGAMFSAQIDLLFPPSDKAG
;
A
#
# COMPACT_ATOMS: atom_id res chain seq x y z
N LEU A 1 -26.51 39.44 13.08
CA LEU A 1 -27.88 39.90 13.26
C LEU A 1 -28.82 38.78 12.85
N ASN A 2 -29.51 38.32 13.87
CA ASN A 2 -30.86 37.76 13.99
C ASN A 2 -31.13 36.45 13.26
N ALA A 3 -31.34 35.44 14.01
CA ALA A 3 -32.38 35.08 14.98
C ALA A 3 -33.55 34.35 14.32
N ALA A 4 -33.70 33.12 14.80
CA ALA A 4 -34.93 32.60 15.42
C ALA A 4 -36.07 32.33 14.41
N ASP A 5 -36.81 31.32 14.44
CA ASP A 5 -37.60 30.65 15.50
C ASP A 5 -38.31 29.44 14.89
N GLU A 6 -38.34 28.34 15.59
CA GLU A 6 -39.44 27.78 16.38
C GLU A 6 -40.52 26.97 15.63
N GLN A 7 -40.65 25.79 16.14
CA GLN A 7 -41.77 25.09 16.75
C GLN A 7 -42.63 24.16 15.87
N ALA A 8 -42.63 22.95 16.30
CA ALA A 8 -43.61 22.16 17.07
C ALA A 8 -44.65 21.48 16.17
N GLY A 9 -44.90 20.24 16.27
CA GLY A 9 -45.55 19.48 17.28
C GLY A 9 -46.57 18.54 16.63
N GLY A 10 -46.79 17.39 17.17
CA GLY A 10 -47.98 16.64 16.81
C GLY A 10 -47.89 15.14 17.06
N ALA A 11 -48.17 14.76 18.29
CA ALA A 11 -48.46 13.39 18.74
C ALA A 11 -49.88 12.94 18.40
N GLY A 12 -50.10 11.63 18.29
CA GLY A 12 -51.45 11.02 18.25
C GLY A 12 -51.32 9.51 18.09
N ARG A 13 -51.15 8.76 19.14
CA ARG A 13 -52.06 7.90 19.91
C ARG A 13 -53.04 7.03 19.12
N SER A 14 -52.80 5.72 19.24
CA SER A 14 -53.64 4.73 19.93
C SER A 14 -54.83 4.14 19.18
N ARG A 15 -54.87 2.82 18.99
CA ARG A 15 -55.75 1.92 19.76
C ARG A 15 -55.72 0.48 19.27
N ALA A 16 -55.55 -0.37 20.24
CA ALA A 16 -55.77 -1.81 20.21
C ALA A 16 -57.24 -2.18 19.96
N ARG A 17 -57.48 -3.35 19.41
CA ARG A 17 -58.63 -4.18 19.81
C ARG A 17 -58.31 -5.66 19.60
N ALA A 18 -58.44 -6.37 20.70
CA ALA A 18 -58.51 -7.81 20.85
C ALA A 18 -59.88 -8.34 20.40
N GLY A 19 -59.94 -9.58 20.04
CA GLY A 19 -61.15 -10.33 19.83
C GLY A 19 -60.85 -11.83 19.84
N ALA A 20 -61.27 -12.46 20.92
CA ALA A 20 -61.07 -13.87 21.26
C ALA A 20 -62.22 -14.77 20.79
N ALA A 21 -61.90 -16.09 20.81
CA ALA A 21 -62.76 -17.27 21.03
C ALA A 21 -63.57 -17.77 19.82
N VAL A 22 -63.69 -19.06 19.57
CA VAL A 22 -64.21 -20.18 20.39
C VAL A 22 -63.98 -21.50 19.65
N GLU A 23 -63.70 -22.50 20.42
CA GLU A 23 -63.63 -23.96 20.16
C GLU A 23 -64.76 -24.54 19.32
N ARG A 24 -64.47 -25.65 18.59
CA ARG A 24 -65.18 -26.92 18.77
C ARG A 24 -64.42 -28.07 18.06
N GLY A 25 -64.13 -29.05 18.84
CA GLY A 25 -63.47 -30.30 18.43
C GLY A 25 -64.38 -31.28 17.71
N LYS A 26 -63.73 -32.22 17.05
CA LYS A 26 -64.22 -33.62 16.91
C LYS A 26 -63.03 -34.55 16.67
N ALA A 27 -63.05 -35.56 17.45
CA ALA A 27 -62.10 -36.62 17.56
C ALA A 27 -62.17 -37.66 16.40
N ALA A 28 -61.11 -38.45 16.32
CA ALA A 28 -60.94 -39.87 16.03
C ALA A 28 -60.61 -40.29 14.59
N HIS A 29 -59.57 -40.89 14.30
CA HIS A 29 -59.04 -42.21 14.53
C HIS A 29 -57.73 -42.43 13.76
N PRO A 30 -56.81 -43.34 14.14
CA PRO A 30 -55.46 -43.43 13.67
C PRO A 30 -55.34 -44.30 12.42
N ARG A 31 -54.45 -43.91 11.49
CA ARG A 31 -53.91 -44.81 10.47
C ARG A 31 -52.41 -44.79 10.50
N ALA A 32 -51.91 -45.98 10.53
CA ALA A 32 -50.51 -46.40 10.71
C ALA A 32 -49.54 -45.83 9.67
N ALA A 33 -48.38 -45.52 10.18
CA ALA A 33 -47.02 -45.80 9.74
C ALA A 33 -46.73 -45.88 8.24
N GLY A 34 -46.08 -44.85 7.78
CA GLY A 34 -45.17 -44.84 6.65
C GLY A 34 -44.02 -43.92 6.99
N GLY A 35 -42.97 -44.47 7.62
CA GLY A 35 -41.79 -43.71 7.97
C GLY A 35 -41.07 -43.22 6.73
N LYS A 36 -41.10 -41.92 6.53
CA LYS A 36 -40.23 -41.24 5.58
C LYS A 36 -38.87 -41.06 6.29
N PRO A 37 -37.73 -41.39 5.65
CA PRO A 37 -36.45 -41.18 6.30
C PRO A 37 -36.20 -39.72 6.56
N PRO A 38 -35.43 -39.35 7.61
CA PRO A 38 -35.19 -37.99 7.97
C PRO A 38 -34.51 -37.27 6.79
N CYS A 39 -35.03 -36.06 6.49
CA CYS A 39 -34.41 -35.16 5.55
C CYS A 39 -32.94 -34.96 5.97
N SER A 40 -32.01 -35.44 5.16
CA SER A 40 -30.62 -35.07 5.24
C SER A 40 -30.55 -33.56 5.15
N GLU A 41 -29.93 -32.90 6.12
CA GLU A 41 -29.60 -31.50 6.09
C GLU A 41 -28.94 -31.12 4.76
N PRO A 42 -29.33 -30.07 4.10
CA PRO A 42 -28.65 -29.65 2.87
C PRO A 42 -27.22 -29.29 3.26
N ALA A 43 -26.24 -30.01 2.66
CA ALA A 43 -24.84 -29.67 2.76
C ALA A 43 -24.65 -28.15 2.47
N PRO A 44 -23.77 -27.46 3.21
CA PRO A 44 -23.57 -26.05 3.03
C PRO A 44 -23.25 -25.76 1.56
N ALA A 45 -24.04 -24.93 0.94
CA ALA A 45 -23.87 -24.52 -0.46
C ALA A 45 -22.44 -23.97 -0.62
N LYS A 46 -21.58 -24.64 -1.39
CA LYS A 46 -20.25 -24.15 -1.76
C LYS A 46 -20.48 -22.81 -2.45
N THR A 47 -20.11 -21.75 -1.77
CA THR A 47 -20.09 -20.39 -2.32
C THR A 47 -19.21 -20.41 -3.57
N ARG A 48 -19.82 -20.22 -4.74
CA ARG A 48 -19.18 -20.22 -6.06
C ARG A 48 -18.40 -18.90 -6.32
N GLY A 49 -17.73 -18.36 -5.31
CA GLY A 49 -16.82 -17.23 -5.48
C GLY A 49 -15.39 -17.73 -5.78
N PRO A 50 -14.55 -16.91 -6.43
CA PRO A 50 -13.14 -17.25 -6.58
C PRO A 50 -12.51 -17.40 -5.19
N SER A 51 -11.63 -18.43 -5.01
CA SER A 51 -10.93 -18.61 -3.74
C SER A 51 -10.08 -17.37 -3.39
N PRO A 52 -9.84 -17.07 -2.10
CA PRO A 52 -8.98 -15.95 -1.69
C PRO A 52 -7.62 -15.95 -2.40
N GLU A 53 -7.01 -17.12 -2.56
CA GLU A 53 -5.74 -17.27 -3.29
C GLU A 53 -5.84 -16.88 -4.76
N LYS A 54 -6.89 -17.31 -5.46
CA LYS A 54 -7.12 -16.95 -6.86
C LYS A 54 -7.34 -15.45 -7.00
N THR A 55 -8.05 -14.85 -6.05
CA THR A 55 -8.28 -13.40 -5.97
C THR A 55 -6.97 -12.65 -5.80
N ALA A 56 -6.11 -13.09 -4.87
CA ALA A 56 -4.80 -12.50 -4.63
C ALA A 56 -3.88 -12.58 -5.86
N ARG A 57 -3.78 -13.77 -6.49
CA ARG A 57 -2.99 -13.97 -7.72
C ARG A 57 -3.47 -13.08 -8.86
N THR A 58 -4.80 -12.97 -9.05
CA THR A 58 -5.38 -12.11 -10.09
C THR A 58 -5.06 -10.64 -9.82
N ARG A 59 -5.20 -10.20 -8.57
CA ARG A 59 -4.85 -8.83 -8.16
C ARG A 59 -3.38 -8.51 -8.43
N GLU A 60 -2.48 -9.43 -8.08
CA GLU A 60 -1.04 -9.29 -8.32
C GLU A 60 -0.71 -9.22 -9.82
N ALA A 61 -1.33 -10.09 -10.64
CA ALA A 61 -1.16 -10.06 -12.09
C ALA A 61 -1.60 -8.72 -12.70
N ILE A 62 -2.73 -8.15 -12.23
CA ILE A 62 -3.19 -6.84 -12.67
C ILE A 62 -2.20 -5.74 -12.28
N VAL A 63 -1.67 -5.77 -11.06
CA VAL A 63 -0.71 -4.77 -10.57
C VAL A 63 0.61 -4.82 -11.34
N LYS A 64 1.13 -6.02 -11.63
CA LYS A 64 2.34 -6.19 -12.46
C LYS A 64 2.14 -5.65 -13.88
N ALA A 65 1.02 -6.03 -14.53
CA ALA A 65 0.67 -5.53 -15.84
C ALA A 65 0.46 -4.01 -15.88
N ALA A 66 -0.08 -3.44 -14.79
CA ALA A 66 -0.27 -2.00 -14.64
C ALA A 66 1.07 -1.26 -14.50
N ALA A 67 2.01 -1.81 -13.75
CA ALA A 67 3.36 -1.24 -13.64
C ALA A 67 4.02 -1.12 -15.03
N GLU A 68 3.98 -2.20 -15.83
CA GLU A 68 4.51 -2.20 -17.19
C GLU A 68 3.80 -1.15 -18.08
N GLU A 69 2.46 -1.09 -18.03
CA GLU A 69 1.67 -0.14 -18.82
C GLU A 69 1.98 1.31 -18.45
N PHE A 70 2.11 1.61 -17.14
CA PHE A 70 2.48 2.94 -16.67
C PHE A 70 3.93 3.32 -17.02
N PHE A 71 4.87 2.39 -16.93
CA PHE A 71 6.28 2.66 -17.22
C PHE A 71 6.52 2.87 -18.72
N GLU A 72 5.77 2.18 -19.57
CA GLU A 72 5.91 2.31 -21.04
C GLU A 72 5.20 3.54 -21.58
N HIS A 73 4.01 3.84 -21.08
CA HIS A 73 3.13 4.85 -21.67
C HIS A 73 2.95 6.12 -20.83
N GLY A 74 3.43 6.14 -19.57
CA GLY A 74 3.10 7.16 -18.60
C GLY A 74 1.70 6.97 -18.02
N PHE A 75 1.38 7.71 -16.94
CA PHE A 75 0.05 7.64 -16.34
C PHE A 75 -1.01 8.19 -17.30
N SER A 76 -0.75 9.31 -17.96
CA SER A 76 -1.70 9.99 -18.84
C SER A 76 -2.25 9.05 -19.92
N ARG A 77 -1.38 8.39 -20.68
CA ARG A 77 -1.74 7.55 -21.83
C ARG A 77 -2.07 6.09 -21.49
N ALA A 78 -1.66 5.60 -20.34
CA ALA A 78 -1.99 4.26 -19.89
C ALA A 78 -3.50 4.06 -19.74
N THR A 79 -3.99 2.87 -20.09
CA THR A 79 -5.42 2.55 -20.08
C THR A 79 -5.73 1.27 -19.32
N MET A 80 -6.89 1.23 -18.65
CA MET A 80 -7.39 0.01 -18.01
C MET A 80 -7.56 -1.16 -19.01
N ALA A 81 -7.84 -0.87 -20.27
CA ALA A 81 -7.92 -1.88 -21.33
C ALA A 81 -6.53 -2.43 -21.69
N GLY A 82 -5.51 -1.57 -21.74
CA GLY A 82 -4.09 -1.97 -21.93
C GLY A 82 -3.62 -2.88 -20.81
N VAL A 83 -3.88 -2.50 -19.56
CA VAL A 83 -3.58 -3.30 -18.38
C VAL A 83 -4.26 -4.67 -18.41
N ALA A 84 -5.57 -4.71 -18.69
CA ALA A 84 -6.31 -5.98 -18.75
C ALA A 84 -5.75 -6.91 -19.85
N ARG A 85 -5.43 -6.36 -21.02
CA ARG A 85 -4.80 -7.11 -22.12
C ARG A 85 -3.44 -7.70 -21.71
N ARG A 86 -2.57 -6.90 -21.07
CA ARG A 86 -1.27 -7.38 -20.56
C ARG A 86 -1.42 -8.46 -19.50
N ALA A 87 -2.42 -8.33 -18.63
CA ALA A 87 -2.73 -9.32 -17.59
C ALA A 87 -3.41 -10.60 -18.13
N GLY A 88 -3.76 -10.66 -19.42
CA GLY A 88 -4.52 -11.77 -20.00
C GLY A 88 -5.96 -11.86 -19.48
N LEU A 89 -6.58 -10.74 -19.13
CA LEU A 89 -7.90 -10.66 -18.50
C LEU A 89 -8.88 -9.84 -19.33
N ALA A 90 -10.18 -10.08 -19.14
CA ALA A 90 -11.21 -9.21 -19.68
C ALA A 90 -11.17 -7.83 -18.99
N LYS A 91 -11.45 -6.75 -19.76
CA LYS A 91 -11.47 -5.37 -19.23
C LYS A 91 -12.32 -5.21 -17.97
N GLY A 92 -13.51 -5.83 -17.94
CA GLY A 92 -14.41 -5.80 -16.79
C GLY A 92 -13.79 -6.42 -15.53
N THR A 93 -12.93 -7.43 -15.68
CA THR A 93 -12.22 -8.06 -14.55
C THR A 93 -11.27 -7.08 -13.88
N ALA A 94 -10.51 -6.30 -14.64
CA ALA A 94 -9.59 -5.29 -14.06
C ALA A 94 -10.36 -4.24 -13.24
N TYR A 95 -11.52 -3.79 -13.71
CA TYR A 95 -12.36 -2.82 -12.99
C TYR A 95 -12.98 -3.38 -11.70
N LEU A 96 -13.21 -4.70 -11.60
CA LEU A 96 -13.68 -5.33 -10.34
C LEU A 96 -12.62 -5.23 -9.22
N TYR A 97 -11.33 -5.27 -9.56
CA TYR A 97 -10.24 -5.19 -8.60
C TYR A 97 -9.79 -3.75 -8.33
N PHE A 98 -9.84 -2.91 -9.34
CA PHE A 98 -9.41 -1.52 -9.30
C PHE A 98 -10.41 -0.66 -10.06
N PRO A 99 -11.33 0.01 -9.35
CA PRO A 99 -12.42 0.75 -9.98
C PRO A 99 -11.94 1.95 -10.80
N THR A 100 -10.75 2.49 -10.49
CA THR A 100 -10.17 3.62 -11.21
C THR A 100 -8.68 3.41 -11.50
N LYS A 101 -8.14 4.19 -12.42
CA LYS A 101 -6.72 4.17 -12.78
C LYS A 101 -5.85 4.68 -11.61
N GLU A 102 -6.37 5.61 -10.83
CA GLU A 102 -5.74 6.14 -9.61
C GLU A 102 -5.63 5.05 -8.52
N ALA A 103 -6.72 4.30 -8.28
CA ALA A 103 -6.71 3.17 -7.35
C ALA A 103 -5.73 2.07 -7.78
N LEU A 104 -5.60 1.86 -9.09
CA LEU A 104 -4.63 0.92 -9.67
C LEU A 104 -3.20 1.42 -9.47
N PHE A 105 -2.94 2.72 -9.70
CA PHE A 105 -1.61 3.31 -9.45
C PHE A 105 -1.22 3.20 -7.97
N ALA A 106 -2.14 3.48 -7.04
CA ALA A 106 -1.91 3.25 -5.62
C ALA A 106 -1.59 1.77 -5.31
N GLY A 107 -2.22 0.84 -6.01
CA GLY A 107 -1.91 -0.58 -5.95
C GLY A 107 -0.50 -0.91 -6.42
N VAL A 108 -0.04 -0.30 -7.53
CA VAL A 108 1.31 -0.45 -8.08
C VAL A 108 2.35 0.11 -7.10
N VAL A 109 2.16 1.33 -6.60
CA VAL A 109 3.07 1.94 -5.61
C VAL A 109 3.21 1.02 -4.40
N ARG A 110 2.10 0.57 -3.82
CA ARG A 110 2.10 -0.32 -2.65
C ARG A 110 2.84 -1.63 -2.92
N HIS A 111 2.62 -2.26 -4.08
CA HIS A 111 3.27 -3.52 -4.44
C HIS A 111 4.79 -3.38 -4.59
N ILE A 112 5.24 -2.29 -5.24
CA ILE A 112 6.67 -2.05 -5.50
C ILE A 112 7.43 -1.65 -4.23
N VAL A 113 6.73 -1.07 -3.24
CA VAL A 113 7.35 -0.54 -2.02
C VAL A 113 7.17 -1.48 -0.83
N SER A 114 6.18 -2.40 -0.86
CA SER A 114 5.88 -3.31 0.25
C SER A 114 7.10 -4.04 0.80
N ASP A 115 7.98 -4.52 -0.07
CA ASP A 115 9.15 -5.30 0.33
C ASP A 115 10.21 -4.45 1.06
N VAL A 116 10.28 -3.13 0.77
CA VAL A 116 11.24 -2.24 1.46
C VAL A 116 10.75 -1.88 2.84
N LEU A 117 9.47 -1.53 2.95
CA LEU A 117 8.89 -1.16 4.25
C LEU A 117 8.88 -2.37 5.17
N ALA A 118 8.44 -3.54 4.67
CA ALA A 118 8.50 -4.78 5.44
C ALA A 118 9.95 -5.14 5.84
N ALA A 119 10.89 -5.07 4.92
CA ALA A 119 12.29 -5.35 5.23
C ALA A 119 12.92 -4.31 6.18
N ALA A 120 12.43 -3.08 6.20
CA ALA A 120 12.86 -2.05 7.13
C ALA A 120 12.25 -2.26 8.53
N GLU A 121 11.02 -2.75 8.61
CA GLU A 121 10.34 -3.08 9.87
C GLU A 121 10.86 -4.39 10.49
N GLU A 122 11.17 -5.40 9.66
CA GLU A 122 11.62 -6.72 10.11
C GLU A 122 13.12 -6.77 10.48
N ARG A 123 13.93 -5.84 9.97
CA ARG A 123 15.37 -5.83 10.23
C ARG A 123 15.69 -5.02 11.47
N GLU A 124 15.78 -5.70 12.59
CA GLU A 124 16.26 -5.10 13.84
C GLU A 124 17.75 -4.70 13.74
N ILE A 125 18.12 -3.70 14.54
CA ILE A 125 19.52 -3.33 14.73
C ILE A 125 20.18 -4.44 15.54
N GLU A 126 21.26 -5.02 15.02
CA GLU A 126 22.00 -6.08 15.71
C GLU A 126 22.66 -5.56 16.99
N PRO A 127 22.86 -6.42 18.02
CA PRO A 127 23.55 -6.02 19.23
C PRO A 127 24.94 -5.44 18.93
N GLY A 128 25.19 -4.18 19.33
CA GLY A 128 26.42 -3.49 19.07
C GLY A 128 26.57 -2.89 17.66
N GLU A 129 25.61 -3.09 16.76
CA GLU A 129 25.63 -2.50 15.43
C GLU A 129 25.45 -0.98 15.52
N ARG A 130 26.30 -0.24 14.79
CA ARG A 130 26.15 1.20 14.61
C ARG A 130 25.02 1.50 13.63
N ILE A 131 24.36 2.63 13.80
CA ILE A 131 23.23 3.02 12.94
C ILE A 131 23.68 3.23 11.49
N GLY A 132 24.89 3.75 11.25
CA GLY A 132 25.44 3.86 9.90
C GLY A 132 25.60 2.50 9.21
N ASP A 133 26.07 1.48 9.93
CA ASP A 133 26.22 0.13 9.42
C ASP A 133 24.85 -0.55 9.17
N TYR A 134 23.90 -0.32 10.08
CA TYR A 134 22.51 -0.73 9.87
C TYR A 134 21.94 -0.18 8.56
N PHE A 135 22.06 1.13 8.29
CA PHE A 135 21.61 1.71 7.03
C PHE A 135 22.38 1.15 5.83
N ARG A 136 23.67 0.93 5.94
CA ARG A 136 24.47 0.30 4.87
C ARG A 136 24.00 -1.12 4.58
N ARG A 137 23.77 -1.92 5.61
CA ARG A 137 23.29 -3.30 5.49
C ARG A 137 21.86 -3.39 4.95
N THR A 138 20.98 -2.47 5.33
CA THR A 138 19.56 -2.55 4.98
C THR A 138 19.19 -1.84 3.70
N LEU A 139 19.80 -0.69 3.41
CA LEU A 139 19.44 0.15 2.26
C LEU A 139 20.34 -0.03 1.04
N ALA A 140 21.66 -0.26 1.20
CA ALA A 140 22.54 -0.38 0.05
C ALA A 140 22.15 -1.53 -0.91
N PRO A 141 21.78 -2.74 -0.46
CA PRO A 141 21.38 -3.81 -1.36
C PRO A 141 20.11 -3.48 -2.16
N VAL A 142 19.27 -2.60 -1.61
CA VAL A 142 18.02 -2.17 -2.26
C VAL A 142 18.29 -1.29 -3.48
N MET A 143 19.46 -0.64 -3.55
CA MET A 143 19.83 0.32 -4.60
C MET A 143 20.46 -0.32 -5.82
N THR A 144 20.87 -1.57 -5.73
CA THR A 144 21.65 -2.26 -6.78
C THR A 144 20.90 -3.37 -7.49
N ASN A 145 19.67 -3.66 -7.10
CA ASN A 145 18.89 -4.76 -7.65
C ASN A 145 17.84 -4.31 -8.70
N ALA A 146 17.30 -5.29 -9.44
CA ALA A 146 16.27 -5.06 -10.46
C ALA A 146 14.99 -4.41 -9.88
N VAL A 147 14.71 -4.60 -8.60
CA VAL A 147 13.56 -3.98 -7.91
C VAL A 147 13.76 -2.48 -7.76
N PHE A 148 15.01 -2.02 -7.60
CA PHE A 148 15.32 -0.59 -7.60
C PHE A 148 14.92 0.09 -8.93
N ALA A 149 15.12 -0.57 -10.05
CA ALA A 149 14.73 -0.03 -11.36
C ALA A 149 13.22 0.26 -11.43
N GLN A 150 12.37 -0.61 -10.86
CA GLN A 150 10.93 -0.39 -10.80
C GLN A 150 10.56 0.77 -9.87
N ARG A 151 11.22 0.89 -8.70
CA ARG A 151 11.03 2.01 -7.78
C ARG A 151 11.44 3.34 -8.39
N ALA A 152 12.58 3.35 -9.07
CA ALA A 152 13.06 4.49 -9.83
C ALA A 152 12.09 4.88 -10.96
N ALA A 153 11.46 3.91 -11.63
CA ALA A 153 10.44 4.18 -12.65
C ALA A 153 9.19 4.83 -12.07
N VAL A 154 8.70 4.36 -10.90
CA VAL A 154 7.58 5.03 -10.19
C VAL A 154 7.96 6.47 -9.81
N ALA A 155 9.15 6.67 -9.22
CA ALA A 155 9.59 8.01 -8.83
C ALA A 155 9.70 8.95 -10.05
N ARG A 156 10.25 8.48 -11.17
CA ARG A 156 10.31 9.26 -12.43
C ARG A 156 8.92 9.61 -12.95
N LEU A 157 7.97 8.67 -12.90
CA LEU A 157 6.58 8.94 -13.30
C LEU A 157 5.97 10.06 -12.46
N VAL A 158 6.17 10.02 -11.15
CA VAL A 158 5.70 11.08 -10.24
C VAL A 158 6.39 12.42 -10.53
N ILE A 159 7.70 12.43 -10.81
CA ILE A 159 8.43 13.64 -11.17
C ILE A 159 7.90 14.24 -12.49
N SER A 160 7.65 13.39 -13.50
CA SER A 160 7.27 13.85 -14.83
C SER A 160 5.81 14.29 -14.93
N GLU A 161 4.89 13.61 -14.23
CA GLU A 161 3.45 13.81 -14.39
C GLU A 161 2.75 14.30 -13.10
N GLY A 162 3.44 14.36 -11.96
CA GLY A 162 2.84 14.74 -10.68
C GLY A 162 2.33 16.18 -10.63
N ALA A 163 2.85 17.09 -11.46
CA ALA A 163 2.34 18.44 -11.56
C ALA A 163 0.97 18.48 -12.28
N GLU A 164 0.77 17.63 -13.31
CA GLU A 164 -0.49 17.49 -14.03
C GLU A 164 -1.52 16.66 -13.24
N PHE A 165 -1.03 15.62 -12.54
CA PHE A 165 -1.83 14.70 -11.74
C PHE A 165 -1.40 14.73 -10.27
N PRO A 166 -1.82 15.70 -9.45
CA PRO A 166 -1.33 15.88 -8.07
C PRO A 166 -1.54 14.67 -7.15
N PHE A 167 -2.55 13.84 -7.43
CA PHE A 167 -2.78 12.60 -6.67
C PHE A 167 -1.64 11.57 -6.82
N LEU A 168 -0.86 11.58 -7.91
CA LEU A 168 0.33 10.72 -8.07
C LEU A 168 1.37 11.08 -7.01
N ALA A 169 1.63 12.38 -6.86
CA ALA A 169 2.55 12.89 -5.84
C ALA A 169 2.03 12.59 -4.43
N GLU A 170 0.72 12.73 -4.19
CA GLU A 170 0.10 12.44 -2.90
C GLU A 170 0.19 10.96 -2.53
N ILE A 171 -0.11 10.05 -3.46
CA ILE A 171 0.02 8.60 -3.26
C ILE A 171 1.48 8.23 -2.96
N TYR A 172 2.44 8.80 -3.69
CA TYR A 172 3.86 8.53 -3.46
C TYR A 172 4.35 9.12 -2.13
N ARG A 173 3.94 10.34 -1.81
CA ARG A 173 4.28 11.03 -0.57
C ARG A 173 3.84 10.21 0.65
N THR A 174 2.57 9.84 0.71
CA THR A 174 1.99 9.15 1.86
C THR A 174 2.34 7.66 1.93
N GLY A 175 2.48 7.01 0.76
CA GLY A 175 2.76 5.58 0.68
C GLY A 175 4.24 5.20 0.72
N VAL A 176 5.16 6.13 0.44
CA VAL A 176 6.61 5.86 0.32
C VAL A 176 7.44 6.84 1.11
N PHE A 177 7.31 8.14 0.77
CA PHE A 177 8.26 9.15 1.22
C PHE A 177 8.15 9.39 2.72
N GLU A 178 6.96 9.66 3.24
CA GLU A 178 6.76 9.93 4.67
C GLU A 178 7.13 8.75 5.56
N PRO A 179 6.68 7.51 5.30
CA PRO A 179 7.10 6.35 6.11
C PRO A 179 8.62 6.15 6.12
N LEU A 180 9.29 6.35 4.97
CA LEU A 180 10.75 6.27 4.89
C LEU A 180 11.42 7.38 5.70
N MET A 181 10.91 8.62 5.65
CA MET A 181 11.46 9.74 6.42
C MET A 181 11.29 9.53 7.91
N ASP A 182 10.17 8.99 8.37
CA ASP A 182 9.91 8.67 9.77
C ASP A 182 10.84 7.55 10.27
N HIS A 183 11.04 6.52 9.46
CA HIS A 183 12.00 5.46 9.75
C HIS A 183 13.43 6.01 9.91
N ILE A 184 13.89 6.83 8.95
CA ILE A 184 15.23 7.44 9.00
C ILE A 184 15.35 8.35 10.22
N ARG A 185 14.36 9.19 10.52
CA ARG A 185 14.37 10.09 11.67
C ARG A 185 14.48 9.35 12.98
N SER A 186 13.69 8.29 13.17
CA SER A 186 13.75 7.44 14.37
C SER A 186 15.15 6.86 14.60
N HIS A 187 15.80 6.37 13.54
CA HIS A 187 17.15 5.83 13.62
C HIS A 187 18.22 6.92 13.81
N ALA A 188 18.05 8.09 13.20
CA ALA A 188 18.94 9.24 13.40
C ALA A 188 18.89 9.74 14.84
N GLU A 189 17.72 9.74 15.50
CA GLU A 189 17.59 10.07 16.92
C GLU A 189 18.34 9.07 17.80
N ARG A 190 18.28 7.77 17.49
CA ARG A 190 19.06 6.74 18.19
C ARG A 190 20.56 6.94 17.98
N ALA A 191 20.99 7.24 16.75
CA ALA A 191 22.40 7.53 16.44
C ALA A 191 22.90 8.76 17.17
N ARG A 192 22.09 9.83 17.26
CA ARG A 192 22.41 11.02 18.05
C ARG A 192 22.61 10.68 19.53
N ALA A 193 21.69 9.90 20.10
CA ALA A 193 21.79 9.49 21.51
C ALA A 193 23.04 8.63 21.80
N ARG A 194 23.57 7.93 20.79
CA ARG A 194 24.81 7.13 20.88
C ARG A 194 26.08 7.90 20.50
N GLY A 195 25.97 9.17 20.10
CA GLY A 195 27.12 9.97 19.63
C GLY A 195 27.70 9.48 18.30
N GLU A 196 26.89 8.86 17.45
CA GLU A 196 27.33 8.26 16.18
C GLU A 196 27.21 9.22 14.98
N LEU A 197 26.55 10.39 15.14
CA LEU A 197 26.35 11.37 14.07
C LEU A 197 27.45 12.43 14.06
N ALA A 198 27.84 12.87 12.85
CA ALA A 198 28.73 14.02 12.68
C ALA A 198 28.07 15.34 13.18
N CYS A 199 26.75 15.46 13.02
CA CYS A 199 25.96 16.60 13.46
C CYS A 199 24.45 16.26 13.47
N ASP A 200 23.61 17.14 14.04
CA ASP A 200 22.16 16.96 14.15
C ASP A 200 21.39 17.08 12.83
N ALA A 201 22.08 17.31 11.71
CA ALA A 201 21.43 17.59 10.42
C ALA A 201 20.49 16.46 9.98
N LEU A 202 20.88 15.18 10.18
CA LEU A 202 20.07 14.03 9.77
C LEU A 202 18.77 13.90 10.59
N VAL A 203 18.76 14.28 11.85
CA VAL A 203 17.56 14.28 12.69
C VAL A 203 16.56 15.32 12.21
N ARG A 204 17.05 16.51 11.84
CA ARG A 204 16.21 17.60 11.34
C ARG A 204 15.78 17.41 9.88
N LEU A 205 16.65 16.85 9.06
CA LEU A 205 16.53 16.70 7.63
C LEU A 205 16.82 15.24 7.21
N PRO A 206 15.93 14.29 7.50
CA PRO A 206 16.15 12.87 7.15
C PRO A 206 16.33 12.66 5.64
N GLN A 207 15.88 13.59 4.80
CA GLN A 207 16.06 13.61 3.35
C GLN A 207 17.55 13.57 2.94
N LEU A 208 18.45 14.03 3.79
CA LEU A 208 19.90 13.98 3.53
C LEU A 208 20.38 12.56 3.27
N LEU A 209 19.81 11.55 3.94
CA LEU A 209 20.24 10.16 3.73
C LEU A 209 19.90 9.65 2.35
N VAL A 210 18.78 10.05 1.78
CA VAL A 210 18.28 9.56 0.48
C VAL A 210 18.61 10.48 -0.69
N GLY A 211 19.34 11.56 -0.46
CA GLY A 211 19.75 12.51 -1.51
C GLY A 211 20.43 11.85 -2.71
N PRO A 212 21.45 10.98 -2.52
CA PRO A 212 22.10 10.25 -3.62
C PRO A 212 21.15 9.42 -4.46
N ILE A 213 20.12 8.83 -3.86
CA ILE A 213 19.11 8.03 -4.54
C ILE A 213 18.33 8.90 -5.54
N TRP A 214 17.87 10.06 -5.09
CA TRP A 214 17.11 11.00 -5.93
C TRP A 214 17.96 11.54 -7.08
N VAL A 215 19.22 11.93 -6.79
CA VAL A 215 20.17 12.35 -7.82
C VAL A 215 20.37 11.24 -8.85
N GLY A 216 20.61 10.01 -8.40
CA GLY A 216 20.79 8.86 -9.29
C GLY A 216 19.53 8.54 -10.12
N ILE A 217 18.33 8.62 -9.54
CA ILE A 217 17.06 8.41 -10.28
C ILE A 217 16.92 9.40 -11.43
N VAL A 218 17.21 10.68 -11.17
CA VAL A 218 17.11 11.74 -12.18
C VAL A 218 18.24 11.61 -13.20
N TYR A 219 19.48 11.49 -12.74
CA TYR A 219 20.65 11.41 -13.63
C TYR A 219 20.62 10.18 -14.53
N ASN A 220 20.51 8.99 -13.93
CA ASN A 220 20.55 7.72 -14.66
C ASN A 220 19.30 7.49 -15.53
N GLY A 221 18.17 8.07 -15.16
CA GLY A 221 16.92 7.86 -15.88
C GLY A 221 16.54 8.94 -16.87
N ILE A 222 17.11 10.15 -16.74
CA ILE A 222 16.69 11.31 -17.53
C ILE A 222 17.88 12.04 -18.15
N LEU A 223 18.94 12.37 -17.36
CA LEU A 223 19.99 13.25 -17.82
C LEU A 223 21.06 12.53 -18.65
N ASN A 224 21.57 11.39 -18.16
CA ASN A 224 22.60 10.60 -18.84
C ASN A 224 22.43 9.08 -18.60
N PRO A 225 21.46 8.43 -19.26
CA PRO A 225 21.27 6.99 -19.12
C PRO A 225 22.43 6.15 -19.67
N ALA A 226 23.24 6.71 -20.57
CA ALA A 226 24.33 5.99 -21.21
C ALA A 226 25.54 5.78 -20.27
N GLU A 227 25.73 6.70 -19.31
CA GLU A 227 26.82 6.66 -18.33
C GLU A 227 26.23 6.84 -16.92
N PRO A 228 25.62 5.81 -16.35
CA PRO A 228 24.92 5.91 -15.07
C PRO A 228 25.89 6.10 -13.91
N LEU A 229 25.49 6.93 -12.95
CA LEU A 229 26.16 7.06 -11.66
C LEU A 229 25.99 5.79 -10.84
N ASP A 230 27.03 5.41 -10.10
CA ASP A 230 26.95 4.36 -9.09
C ASP A 230 26.28 4.89 -7.81
N ILE A 231 24.97 4.66 -7.73
CA ILE A 231 24.14 5.10 -6.58
C ILE A 231 24.61 4.42 -5.29
N GLY A 232 25.05 3.16 -5.35
CA GLY A 232 25.54 2.41 -4.19
C GLY A 232 26.81 3.04 -3.61
N ALA A 233 27.77 3.39 -4.47
CA ALA A 233 28.98 4.11 -4.06
C ALA A 233 28.66 5.49 -3.48
N MET A 234 27.74 6.25 -4.13
CA MET A 234 27.29 7.55 -3.61
C MET A 234 26.63 7.44 -2.24
N PHE A 235 25.79 6.43 -2.04
CA PHE A 235 25.13 6.18 -0.76
C PHE A 235 26.15 5.78 0.32
N SER A 236 27.12 4.92 0.01
CA SER A 236 28.20 4.56 0.95
C SER A 236 29.00 5.77 1.40
N ALA A 237 29.39 6.62 0.45
CA ALA A 237 30.09 7.87 0.77
C ALA A 237 29.22 8.82 1.65
N GLN A 238 27.92 8.87 1.37
CA GLN A 238 26.98 9.65 2.19
C GLN A 238 26.89 9.13 3.63
N ILE A 239 26.88 7.80 3.82
CA ILE A 239 26.90 7.19 5.15
C ILE A 239 28.20 7.57 5.89
N ASP A 240 29.36 7.50 5.23
CA ASP A 240 30.66 7.86 5.85
C ASP A 240 30.71 9.32 6.30
N LEU A 241 30.06 10.22 5.57
CA LEU A 241 29.95 11.63 5.92
C LEU A 241 29.01 11.88 7.11
N LEU A 242 27.90 11.16 7.19
CA LEU A 242 26.88 11.35 8.23
C LEU A 242 27.23 10.61 9.55
N PHE A 243 27.91 9.46 9.43
CA PHE A 243 28.25 8.57 10.53
C PHE A 243 29.78 8.32 10.56
N PRO A 244 30.59 9.30 10.97
CA PRO A 244 32.03 9.15 10.98
C PRO A 244 32.48 8.02 11.92
N PRO A 245 33.63 7.39 11.67
CA PRO A 245 34.20 6.42 12.59
C PRO A 245 34.43 7.04 13.97
N SER A 246 34.37 6.21 15.01
CA SER A 246 34.41 6.64 16.44
C SER A 246 35.70 7.41 16.82
N ASP A 247 36.76 7.28 16.04
CA ASP A 247 38.07 7.93 16.31
C ASP A 247 38.12 9.42 15.90
N LYS A 248 37.04 9.98 15.35
CA LYS A 248 36.94 11.40 14.94
C LYS A 248 35.97 12.23 15.76
N ALA A 249 35.40 11.66 16.83
CA ALA A 249 34.62 12.43 17.83
C ALA A 249 35.55 12.91 18.96
N GLY A 250 36.47 13.79 18.59
CA GLY A 250 37.37 14.47 19.52
C GLY A 250 37.35 15.97 19.29
#